data_d63071d1b5c0d1c299a25a1f99732fbb
#
_entry.id   d63071d1b5c0d1c299a25a1f99732fbb
#
_cell.length_a   1.000
_cell.length_b   1.000
_cell.length_c   1.000
_cell.angle_alpha   90.00
_cell.angle_beta   90.00
_cell.angle_gamma   90.00
#
_symmetry.space_group_name_H-M   'P 1'
#
loop_
_entity.id
_entity.type
_entity.pdbx_description
1 polymer ?
#
loop_
_entity_poly.entity_id
_entity_poly.type
_entity_poly.pdbx_seq_one_letter_code
_entity_poly.pdbx_strand_id
1 'polypeptide(L)'
;MFNAPKLPSVSVSSSAEIVEGSSVTLTCSSDANPAANYTWYKEDEDSPKASGQIFIITDFRAEHSGSYYCEAQNNRGCSNSTLHLTVVAVLDKTTMIIRYTRWTLVVVIPILLLLVCLWMRKKKALSSTTEPHEPIETVELHSYPEYENNSNSAAQREDSEEQEDQV
;
A
#
# COMPACT_ATOMS: atom_id res chain seq x y z
N MET A 1 -53.54 -4.83 26.45
CA MET A 1 -53.19 -3.81 27.45
C MET A 1 -52.39 -2.74 26.71
N PHE A 2 -52.80 -1.49 26.81
CA PHE A 2 -52.05 -0.40 26.16
C PHE A 2 -50.87 0.02 27.03
N ASN A 3 -49.67 0.16 26.41
CA ASN A 3 -48.43 0.51 27.11
C ASN A 3 -47.52 1.44 26.27
N ALA A 4 -46.76 2.25 26.99
CA ALA A 4 -45.65 2.99 26.36
C ALA A 4 -44.58 2.05 25.79
N PRO A 5 -43.78 2.52 24.83
CA PRO A 5 -42.67 1.73 24.32
C PRO A 5 -41.71 1.31 25.43
N LYS A 6 -41.34 0.03 25.47
CA LYS A 6 -40.24 -0.44 26.32
C LYS A 6 -38.90 0.07 25.74
N LEU A 7 -37.84 -0.08 26.52
CA LEU A 7 -36.50 0.27 26.08
C LEU A 7 -36.22 -0.34 24.71
N PRO A 8 -35.90 0.46 23.67
CA PRO A 8 -35.66 -0.05 22.34
C PRO A 8 -34.43 -0.95 22.28
N SER A 9 -34.50 -2.03 21.49
CA SER A 9 -33.38 -2.82 21.08
C SER A 9 -32.80 -2.22 19.79
N VAL A 10 -31.51 -1.91 19.80
CA VAL A 10 -30.81 -1.35 18.68
C VAL A 10 -29.75 -2.35 18.18
N SER A 11 -29.71 -2.60 16.89
CA SER A 11 -28.70 -3.47 16.25
C SER A 11 -28.07 -2.81 15.04
N VAL A 12 -26.83 -3.22 14.75
CA VAL A 12 -26.03 -2.75 13.62
C VAL A 12 -25.76 -3.95 12.72
N SER A 13 -25.95 -3.80 11.40
CA SER A 13 -25.74 -4.87 10.42
C SER A 13 -24.28 -5.21 10.14
N SER A 14 -23.36 -4.36 10.59
CA SER A 14 -21.91 -4.51 10.41
C SER A 14 -21.30 -5.09 11.68
N SER A 15 -20.20 -5.85 11.52
CA SER A 15 -19.33 -6.23 12.64
C SER A 15 -18.85 -4.98 13.40
N ALA A 16 -18.35 -5.15 14.62
CA ALA A 16 -17.92 -4.08 15.53
C ALA A 16 -16.98 -3.02 14.94
N GLU A 17 -16.45 -3.26 13.75
CA GLU A 17 -15.53 -2.36 13.03
C GLU A 17 -16.15 -1.95 11.69
N ILE A 18 -16.52 -0.68 11.58
CA ILE A 18 -17.06 -0.11 10.35
C ILE A 18 -15.90 0.40 9.50
N VAL A 19 -15.78 -0.15 8.28
CA VAL A 19 -14.78 0.27 7.32
C VAL A 19 -15.24 1.53 6.61
N GLU A 20 -14.34 2.50 6.42
CA GLU A 20 -14.62 3.72 5.66
C GLU A 20 -15.10 3.39 4.25
N GLY A 21 -16.14 4.07 3.79
CA GLY A 21 -16.80 3.85 2.50
C GLY A 21 -17.84 2.73 2.49
N SER A 22 -17.98 1.94 3.57
CA SER A 22 -19.00 0.90 3.66
C SER A 22 -20.39 1.46 3.96
N SER A 23 -21.43 0.63 3.75
CA SER A 23 -22.79 0.97 4.17
C SER A 23 -23.09 0.32 5.51
N VAL A 24 -23.72 1.08 6.40
CA VAL A 24 -24.13 0.67 7.74
C VAL A 24 -25.65 0.73 7.83
N THR A 25 -26.27 -0.34 8.31
CA THR A 25 -27.71 -0.38 8.58
C THR A 25 -27.95 -0.50 10.08
N LEU A 26 -28.69 0.44 10.62
CA LEU A 26 -29.15 0.46 12.00
C LEU A 26 -30.61 0.00 12.04
N THR A 27 -30.94 -0.87 12.97
CA THR A 27 -32.28 -1.35 13.15
C THR A 27 -32.72 -1.11 14.62
N CYS A 28 -33.91 -0.55 14.79
CA CYS A 28 -34.50 -0.25 16.09
C CYS A 28 -35.85 -0.98 16.24
N SER A 29 -36.07 -1.58 17.36
CA SER A 29 -37.37 -2.21 17.70
C SER A 29 -37.71 -2.05 19.18
N SER A 30 -38.98 -1.90 19.47
CA SER A 30 -39.52 -1.81 20.84
C SER A 30 -40.86 -2.52 20.94
N ASP A 31 -41.11 -3.12 22.08
CA ASP A 31 -42.43 -3.67 22.44
C ASP A 31 -43.33 -2.52 22.90
N ALA A 32 -44.38 -2.23 22.16
CA ALA A 32 -45.29 -1.12 22.39
C ALA A 32 -46.70 -1.44 21.90
N ASN A 33 -47.72 -0.96 22.66
CA ASN A 33 -49.10 -1.03 22.23
C ASN A 33 -49.82 0.29 22.59
N PRO A 34 -50.24 1.11 21.61
CA PRO A 34 -50.11 0.92 20.15
C PRO A 34 -48.64 0.83 19.68
N ALA A 35 -48.47 0.31 18.46
CA ALA A 35 -47.13 0.26 17.82
C ALA A 35 -46.44 1.62 17.89
N ALA A 36 -45.14 1.63 18.15
CA ALA A 36 -44.34 2.84 18.21
C ALA A 36 -43.93 3.33 16.83
N ASN A 37 -43.81 4.64 16.68
CA ASN A 37 -43.07 5.29 15.64
C ASN A 37 -41.61 5.43 16.06
N TYR A 38 -40.66 5.33 15.10
CA TYR A 38 -39.24 5.39 15.39
C TYR A 38 -38.64 6.59 14.70
N THR A 39 -37.70 7.26 15.39
CA THR A 39 -36.93 8.37 14.85
C THR A 39 -35.49 8.24 15.31
N TRP A 40 -34.56 8.43 14.35
CA TRP A 40 -33.15 8.37 14.61
C TRP A 40 -32.52 9.75 14.70
N TYR A 41 -31.65 9.92 15.67
CA TYR A 41 -30.89 11.14 15.90
C TYR A 41 -29.41 10.84 16.06
N LYS A 42 -28.57 11.85 15.81
CA LYS A 42 -27.17 11.87 16.21
C LYS A 42 -27.04 12.84 17.40
N GLU A 43 -26.29 12.48 18.43
CA GLU A 43 -26.29 13.15 19.72
C GLU A 43 -25.91 14.64 19.63
N ASP A 44 -25.01 14.99 18.74
CA ASP A 44 -24.51 16.37 18.56
C ASP A 44 -25.33 17.18 17.52
N GLU A 45 -26.46 16.68 17.07
CA GLU A 45 -27.23 17.31 16.00
C GLU A 45 -28.71 17.44 16.34
N ASP A 46 -29.25 18.65 16.24
CA ASP A 46 -30.65 18.96 16.62
C ASP A 46 -31.71 18.39 15.66
N SER A 47 -31.29 17.94 14.47
CA SER A 47 -32.20 17.44 13.43
C SER A 47 -32.28 15.92 13.39
N PRO A 48 -33.49 15.35 13.17
CA PRO A 48 -33.59 13.92 12.95
C PRO A 48 -32.87 13.46 11.70
N LYS A 49 -32.22 12.29 11.74
CA LYS A 49 -31.48 11.69 10.67
C LYS A 49 -32.32 10.78 9.78
N ALA A 50 -33.23 10.06 10.38
CA ALA A 50 -34.15 9.16 9.69
C ALA A 50 -35.41 8.92 10.47
N SER A 51 -36.49 8.48 9.80
CA SER A 51 -37.72 8.02 10.37
C SER A 51 -37.95 6.56 9.99
N GLY A 52 -38.52 5.79 10.94
CA GLY A 52 -38.78 4.36 10.79
C GLY A 52 -37.77 3.49 11.54
N GLN A 53 -38.01 2.18 11.48
CA GLN A 53 -37.20 1.20 12.20
C GLN A 53 -35.78 1.04 11.66
N ILE A 54 -35.59 1.34 10.39
CA ILE A 54 -34.33 1.11 9.68
C ILE A 54 -33.72 2.46 9.27
N PHE A 55 -32.45 2.66 9.62
CA PHE A 55 -31.65 3.78 9.16
C PHE A 55 -30.40 3.27 8.45
N ILE A 56 -30.18 3.70 7.20
CA ILE A 56 -29.04 3.29 6.38
C ILE A 56 -28.12 4.50 6.15
N ILE A 57 -26.88 4.36 6.55
CA ILE A 57 -25.81 5.32 6.27
C ILE A 57 -24.96 4.72 5.15
N THR A 58 -25.08 5.27 3.95
CA THR A 58 -24.24 4.89 2.83
C THR A 58 -22.93 5.67 2.88
N ASP A 59 -21.82 5.03 2.44
CA ASP A 59 -20.49 5.68 2.41
C ASP A 59 -20.08 6.22 3.79
N PHE A 60 -20.00 5.33 4.78
CA PHE A 60 -19.66 5.68 6.15
C PHE A 60 -18.25 6.27 6.23
N ARG A 61 -18.11 7.47 6.80
CA ARG A 61 -16.86 8.21 6.93
C ARG A 61 -16.61 8.63 8.37
N ALA A 62 -15.43 9.22 8.62
CA ALA A 62 -15.03 9.67 9.95
C ALA A 62 -16.05 10.64 10.58
N GLU A 63 -16.65 11.54 9.78
CA GLU A 63 -17.70 12.48 10.20
C GLU A 63 -19.01 11.81 10.61
N HIS A 64 -19.24 10.58 10.17
CA HIS A 64 -20.40 9.78 10.60
C HIS A 64 -20.16 9.02 11.91
N SER A 65 -18.95 9.03 12.44
CA SER A 65 -18.68 8.48 13.77
C SER A 65 -19.37 9.31 14.86
N GLY A 66 -19.72 8.65 15.95
CA GLY A 66 -20.36 9.29 17.07
C GLY A 66 -21.50 8.47 17.65
N SER A 67 -22.22 9.08 18.59
CA SER A 67 -23.37 8.48 19.28
C SER A 67 -24.66 8.76 18.51
N TYR A 68 -25.39 7.69 18.25
CA TYR A 68 -26.73 7.74 17.66
C TYR A 68 -27.74 7.18 18.66
N TYR A 69 -28.93 7.70 18.64
CA TYR A 69 -30.02 7.11 19.41
C TYR A 69 -31.28 6.95 18.57
N CYS A 70 -32.00 5.90 18.89
CA CYS A 70 -33.35 5.66 18.38
C CYS A 70 -34.36 6.00 19.44
N GLU A 71 -35.31 6.86 19.11
CA GLU A 71 -36.47 7.15 19.90
C GLU A 71 -37.69 6.37 19.39
N ALA A 72 -38.27 5.56 20.24
CA ALA A 72 -39.56 4.89 20.00
C ALA A 72 -40.67 5.66 20.72
N GLN A 73 -41.69 6.11 20.00
CA GLN A 73 -42.76 6.94 20.54
C GLN A 73 -44.15 6.41 20.15
N ASN A 74 -45.07 6.42 21.09
CA ASN A 74 -46.50 6.26 20.83
C ASN A 74 -47.32 7.26 21.66
N ASN A 75 -48.65 7.17 21.65
CA ASN A 75 -49.52 8.04 22.40
C ASN A 75 -49.48 7.79 23.94
N ARG A 76 -48.68 6.87 24.43
CA ARG A 76 -48.51 6.54 25.84
C ARG A 76 -47.19 7.01 26.40
N GLY A 77 -46.22 7.34 25.53
CA GLY A 77 -44.91 7.82 25.94
C GLY A 77 -43.84 7.56 24.90
N CYS A 78 -42.61 7.82 25.30
CA CYS A 78 -41.41 7.57 24.49
C CYS A 78 -40.35 6.86 25.32
N SER A 79 -39.43 6.19 24.61
CA SER A 79 -38.23 5.58 25.17
C SER A 79 -37.15 5.60 24.13
N ASN A 80 -35.89 5.76 24.52
CA ASN A 80 -34.74 5.79 23.58
C ASN A 80 -33.64 4.84 23.99
N SER A 81 -32.80 4.50 23.04
CA SER A 81 -31.62 3.68 23.24
C SER A 81 -30.49 4.19 22.34
N THR A 82 -29.30 4.31 22.93
CA THR A 82 -28.12 4.87 22.26
C THR A 82 -27.14 3.78 21.82
N LEU A 83 -26.45 3.99 20.72
CA LEU A 83 -25.32 3.19 20.24
C LEU A 83 -24.21 4.12 19.79
N HIS A 84 -22.98 3.64 19.89
CA HIS A 84 -21.80 4.38 19.41
C HIS A 84 -21.20 3.71 18.17
N LEU A 85 -20.98 4.51 17.13
CA LEU A 85 -20.38 4.07 15.87
C LEU A 85 -18.97 4.65 15.72
N THR A 86 -18.01 3.81 15.37
CA THR A 86 -16.64 4.23 15.08
C THR A 86 -16.19 3.68 13.73
N VAL A 87 -15.48 4.51 12.97
CA VAL A 87 -14.82 4.08 11.76
C VAL A 87 -13.43 3.56 12.09
N VAL A 88 -13.08 2.42 11.50
CA VAL A 88 -11.69 1.96 11.49
C VAL A 88 -11.08 2.30 10.13
N ALA A 89 -10.01 3.08 10.17
CA ALA A 89 -9.20 3.30 9.00
C ALA A 89 -8.59 1.96 8.58
N VAL A 90 -8.94 1.46 7.40
CA VAL A 90 -8.20 0.34 6.81
C VAL A 90 -6.79 0.85 6.57
N LEU A 91 -5.84 0.38 7.35
CA LEU A 91 -4.43 0.56 7.04
C LEU A 91 -4.19 -0.17 5.72
N ASP A 92 -4.23 0.58 4.64
CA ASP A 92 -4.11 0.04 3.30
C ASP A 92 -2.79 -0.76 3.24
N LYS A 93 -2.89 -2.03 2.88
CA LYS A 93 -1.71 -2.93 2.71
C LYS A 93 -0.66 -2.28 1.80
N THR A 94 -1.10 -1.41 0.91
CA THR A 94 -0.26 -0.62 0.01
C THR A 94 0.70 0.31 0.77
N THR A 95 0.24 0.97 1.82
CA THR A 95 1.10 1.86 2.65
C THR A 95 2.17 1.07 3.41
N MET A 96 1.85 -0.11 3.90
CA MET A 96 2.83 -0.99 4.54
C MET A 96 3.87 -1.48 3.53
N ILE A 97 3.45 -1.92 2.34
CA ILE A 97 4.36 -2.38 1.27
C ILE A 97 5.30 -1.25 0.85
N ILE A 98 4.79 -0.02 0.63
CA ILE A 98 5.60 1.14 0.27
C ILE A 98 6.64 1.47 1.36
N ARG A 99 6.28 1.38 2.64
CA ARG A 99 7.23 1.59 3.74
C ARG A 99 8.32 0.53 3.75
N TYR A 100 7.99 -0.74 3.61
CA TYR A 100 8.96 -1.83 3.57
C TYR A 100 9.88 -1.72 2.35
N THR A 101 9.35 -1.42 1.15
CA THR A 101 10.16 -1.26 -0.06
C THR A 101 11.13 -0.08 0.05
N ARG A 102 10.72 1.04 0.62
CA ARG A 102 11.62 2.18 0.87
C ARG A 102 12.76 1.81 1.84
N TRP A 103 12.47 1.11 2.94
CA TRP A 103 13.47 0.64 3.88
C TRP A 103 14.45 -0.35 3.25
N THR A 104 13.96 -1.29 2.41
CA THR A 104 14.82 -2.25 1.71
C THR A 104 15.76 -1.55 0.73
N LEU A 105 15.27 -0.58 -0.03
CA LEU A 105 16.10 0.18 -0.97
C LEU A 105 17.18 1.02 -0.27
N VAL A 106 16.85 1.66 0.83
CA VAL A 106 17.76 2.60 1.51
C VAL A 106 18.76 1.88 2.42
N VAL A 107 18.39 0.77 3.02
CA VAL A 107 19.21 0.07 4.03
C VAL A 107 19.85 -1.20 3.47
N VAL A 108 19.08 -2.08 2.86
CA VAL A 108 19.55 -3.41 2.46
C VAL A 108 20.49 -3.34 1.25
N ILE A 109 20.14 -2.53 0.24
CA ILE A 109 20.96 -2.43 -0.98
C ILE A 109 22.36 -1.88 -0.69
N PRO A 110 22.55 -0.77 0.06
CA PRO A 110 23.89 -0.29 0.40
C PRO A 110 24.70 -1.29 1.21
N ILE A 111 24.07 -2.01 2.14
CA ILE A 111 24.74 -3.06 2.93
C ILE A 111 25.23 -4.17 2.01
N LEU A 112 24.39 -4.65 1.09
CA LEU A 112 24.79 -5.68 0.13
C LEU A 112 25.93 -5.20 -0.77
N LEU A 113 25.88 -3.96 -1.25
CA LEU A 113 26.96 -3.37 -2.04
C LEU A 113 28.28 -3.29 -1.26
N LEU A 114 28.22 -2.89 0.01
CA LEU A 114 29.39 -2.88 0.89
C LEU A 114 29.97 -4.27 1.08
N LEU A 115 29.13 -5.28 1.31
CA LEU A 115 29.57 -6.67 1.45
C LEU A 115 30.23 -7.20 0.16
N VAL A 116 29.65 -6.88 -1.00
CA VAL A 116 30.23 -7.25 -2.30
C VAL A 116 31.57 -6.53 -2.51
N CYS A 117 31.68 -5.25 -2.19
CA CYS A 117 32.94 -4.49 -2.27
C CYS A 117 34.02 -5.07 -1.34
N LEU A 118 33.66 -5.43 -0.10
CA LEU A 118 34.58 -6.07 0.85
C LEU A 118 35.03 -7.44 0.36
N TRP A 119 34.13 -8.23 -0.21
CA TRP A 119 34.43 -9.53 -0.78
C TRP A 119 35.38 -9.40 -2.00
N MET A 120 35.12 -8.45 -2.90
CA MET A 120 36.00 -8.18 -4.03
C MET A 120 37.40 -7.68 -3.57
N ARG A 121 37.48 -6.84 -2.53
CA ARG A 121 38.75 -6.41 -1.93
C ARG A 121 39.53 -7.61 -1.38
N LYS A 122 38.84 -8.51 -0.68
CA LYS A 122 39.44 -9.72 -0.11
C LYS A 122 39.98 -10.65 -1.21
N LYS A 123 39.22 -10.79 -2.33
CA LYS A 123 39.65 -11.61 -3.47
C LYS A 123 40.87 -11.01 -4.17
N LYS A 124 40.98 -9.69 -4.27
CA LYS A 124 42.13 -8.99 -4.85
C LYS A 124 43.39 -9.10 -4.00
N ALA A 125 43.24 -9.09 -2.67
CA ALA A 125 44.35 -9.29 -1.73
C ALA A 125 44.90 -10.72 -1.77
N LEU A 126 44.07 -11.73 -2.06
CA LEU A 126 44.55 -13.13 -2.22
C LEU A 126 45.20 -13.40 -3.55
N SER A 127 44.96 -12.57 -4.58
CA SER A 127 45.56 -12.73 -5.92
C SER A 127 46.92 -12.09 -6.05
N SER A 128 47.38 -11.30 -5.11
CA SER A 128 48.69 -10.62 -5.15
C SER A 128 49.80 -11.37 -4.41
N THR A 129 49.55 -12.59 -3.94
CA THR A 129 50.56 -13.35 -3.16
C THR A 129 51.06 -14.61 -3.89
N THR A 130 50.93 -14.66 -5.23
CA THR A 130 51.53 -15.79 -5.96
C THR A 130 52.21 -15.23 -7.23
N GLU A 131 53.34 -14.60 -7.07
CA GLU A 131 54.36 -14.61 -8.08
C GLU A 131 55.37 -15.68 -7.72
N PRO A 132 55.57 -16.67 -8.56
CA PRO A 132 56.72 -17.55 -8.43
C PRO A 132 57.95 -16.84 -9.01
N HIS A 133 58.94 -16.71 -8.15
CA HIS A 133 60.29 -16.34 -8.48
C HIS A 133 60.84 -17.37 -9.46
N GLU A 134 61.05 -17.03 -10.75
CA GLU A 134 61.86 -17.81 -11.65
C GLU A 134 63.32 -17.36 -11.58
N PRO A 135 64.29 -18.31 -11.59
CA PRO A 135 65.70 -18.02 -11.54
C PRO A 135 66.22 -17.55 -12.89
N ILE A 136 67.11 -16.58 -12.81
CA ILE A 136 67.91 -16.02 -13.92
C ILE A 136 68.79 -17.13 -14.44
N GLU A 137 68.64 -17.50 -15.69
CA GLU A 137 69.68 -18.17 -16.46
C GLU A 137 70.22 -17.27 -17.59
N THR A 138 71.50 -17.22 -17.58
CA THR A 138 72.40 -16.40 -18.33
C THR A 138 72.59 -16.91 -19.77
N VAL A 139 72.63 -15.96 -20.71
CA VAL A 139 73.49 -15.81 -21.88
C VAL A 139 73.46 -16.89 -23.00
N GLU A 140 73.11 -16.49 -24.20
CA GLU A 140 74.08 -16.41 -25.27
C GLU A 140 73.55 -15.65 -26.50
N LEU A 141 74.46 -14.90 -27.06
CA LEU A 141 74.49 -14.04 -28.19
C LEU A 141 74.63 -14.85 -29.51
N HIS A 142 73.70 -14.70 -30.48
CA HIS A 142 74.05 -14.89 -31.88
C HIS A 142 73.12 -14.11 -32.82
N SER A 143 73.79 -13.14 -33.47
CA SER A 143 73.78 -12.70 -34.87
C SER A 143 72.52 -12.74 -35.70
N TYR A 144 72.30 -11.54 -36.30
CA TYR A 144 71.49 -11.15 -37.43
C TYR A 144 71.70 -12.05 -38.67
N PRO A 145 70.82 -12.00 -39.75
CA PRO A 145 70.57 -10.81 -40.57
C PRO A 145 69.08 -10.66 -41.03
N GLU A 146 68.62 -9.46 -41.16
CA GLU A 146 68.28 -8.62 -42.29
C GLU A 146 67.59 -9.32 -43.48
N TYR A 147 66.45 -8.78 -43.89
CA TYR A 147 65.97 -8.41 -45.22
C TYR A 147 64.48 -8.03 -45.15
N GLU A 148 64.24 -6.80 -45.41
CA GLU A 148 63.76 -6.06 -46.60
C GLU A 148 62.27 -6.35 -46.95
N ASN A 149 61.48 -5.28 -46.77
CA ASN A 149 60.80 -4.48 -47.79
C ASN A 149 59.68 -5.16 -48.63
N ASN A 150 58.51 -4.68 -48.60
CA ASN A 150 57.80 -3.96 -49.66
C ASN A 150 56.31 -3.80 -49.41
N SER A 151 55.92 -2.62 -49.28
CA SER A 151 55.11 -1.73 -50.10
C SER A 151 53.81 -2.28 -50.76
N ASN A 152 52.88 -1.41 -50.71
CA ASN A 152 51.75 -1.13 -51.62
C ASN A 152 50.48 -1.97 -51.42
N SER A 153 49.38 -1.45 -51.54
CA SER A 153 48.78 -0.25 -52.15
C SER A 153 47.24 -0.39 -52.01
N ALA A 154 46.69 0.68 -51.69
CA ALA A 154 45.60 1.34 -52.39
C ALA A 154 44.19 0.63 -52.45
N ALA A 155 43.30 1.33 -51.99
CA ALA A 155 42.30 2.12 -52.72
C ALA A 155 40.89 1.53 -52.77
N GLN A 156 40.03 2.42 -52.30
CA GLN A 156 38.80 2.90 -52.97
C GLN A 156 37.63 1.88 -53.01
N ARG A 157 36.45 2.25 -52.82
CA ARG A 157 35.55 3.39 -53.03
C ARG A 157 34.17 2.90 -52.62
N GLU A 158 33.45 3.79 -52.08
CA GLU A 158 32.26 4.55 -52.55
C GLU A 158 30.96 3.76 -52.48
N ASP A 159 30.11 4.38 -51.84
CA ASP A 159 28.89 5.14 -52.16
C ASP A 159 27.57 4.38 -52.11
N SER A 160 26.71 5.07 -51.57
CA SER A 160 25.42 5.67 -51.91
C SER A 160 24.21 4.98 -51.31
N GLU A 161 23.51 5.82 -50.57
CA GLU A 161 22.18 6.40 -50.90
C GLU A 161 21.09 5.35 -51.02
N GLU A 162 19.96 5.55 -50.57
CA GLU A 162 18.94 6.60 -50.39
C GLU A 162 17.68 5.95 -49.94
N GLN A 163 16.97 6.71 -49.15
CA GLN A 163 15.57 7.14 -49.23
C GLN A 163 14.41 6.18 -49.01
N GLU A 164 13.58 6.74 -48.16
CA GLU A 164 12.13 6.99 -48.28
C GLU A 164 11.24 5.74 -48.33
N ASP A 165 10.11 5.70 -47.79
CA ASP A 165 8.99 6.60 -47.48
C ASP A 165 7.92 5.86 -46.69
N GLN A 166 7.24 6.66 -45.92
CA GLN A 166 5.79 6.74 -45.66
C GLN A 166 4.90 5.47 -45.75
N VAL A 167 4.19 5.17 -44.76
CA VAL A 167 2.75 5.51 -44.52
C VAL A 167 2.42 5.25 -43.05
#